data_41b67d5d8336c87ce01f04ae75e6d163
#
_entry.id   41b67d5d8336c87ce01f04ae75e6d163
#
_cell.length_a   1.000
_cell.length_b   1.000
_cell.length_c   1.000
_cell.angle_alpha   90.00
_cell.angle_beta   90.00
_cell.angle_gamma   90.00
#
_symmetry.space_group_name_H-M   'P 1'
#
loop_
_entity.id
_entity.type
_entity.pdbx_description
1 polymer ?
#
loop_
_entity_poly.entity_id
_entity_poly.type
_entity_poly.pdbx_seq_one_letter_code
_entity_poly.pdbx_strand_id
1 'polypeptide(L)'
;MNAQPHTTPSSGPADAHLRVVDLRGRHLGWDELRRVVPRQAASSVSAAEDAVRGIIEDVRTRGADALRELAHRFDGVEQDRIRVAPEQIARAVAELDPAVRRALETAIARTRAFAEAQRPRDVEVEVAPGAVLRHRWTAVRRAGLYIPGGLAVYPSSVVMNVVPAQAAGVESVVLCSPPQKEFGGLPHPVVLGAAGLLGVDEVWAVGGAQSLAAMALGVTDGQDVLEPVNTLTGPGNIFVATAKRQLRSLVGVDAEAGTTEIAVLADDSADPRFVAADLISQAEHDPAAGSVLITDSPDLARAVERELSAQVPEARHCERITTALGGPQSGVVLTDGLEQSIDVADAYAAEHLEIHTRDAREVAARVRNAGAIFVGPYSPVPLGDYAAGSNHVLPTGGTAVFASGLQAASFMKAVQVVEYTREALAELEEDIVALSGSEDLPAHGRAVALRSEDHGAEGAHGADGSAGATSATLPSTPGAEDDPASRAGDAARVPGAPGTGSPDTHGKG
;
A
#
# COMPACT_ATOMS: atom_id res chain seq x y z
N MET A 1 59.14 -23.46 0.19
CA MET A 1 58.62 -24.81 -0.08
C MET A 1 57.68 -25.17 1.03
N ASN A 2 56.41 -25.15 0.77
CA ASN A 2 55.31 -25.99 1.24
C ASN A 2 54.00 -25.31 0.84
N ALA A 3 53.51 -25.69 -0.33
CA ALA A 3 52.17 -25.37 -0.79
C ALA A 3 51.18 -26.27 -0.04
N GLN A 4 50.25 -25.66 0.70
CA GLN A 4 49.07 -26.36 1.17
C GLN A 4 48.01 -26.38 0.06
N PRO A 5 47.32 -27.49 -0.16
CA PRO A 5 46.27 -27.58 -1.18
C PRO A 5 45.03 -26.87 -0.66
N HIS A 6 44.55 -25.86 -1.41
CA HIS A 6 43.22 -25.29 -1.26
C HIS A 6 42.18 -26.36 -1.62
N THR A 7 41.59 -26.98 -0.63
CA THR A 7 40.34 -27.73 -0.80
C THR A 7 39.20 -26.73 -0.87
N THR A 8 38.70 -26.46 -2.05
CA THR A 8 37.38 -25.88 -2.29
C THR A 8 36.36 -26.90 -1.80
N PRO A 9 35.43 -26.55 -0.89
CA PRO A 9 34.27 -27.40 -0.64
C PRO A 9 33.39 -27.35 -1.89
N SER A 10 33.16 -28.47 -2.54
CA SER A 10 32.09 -28.66 -3.51
C SER A 10 30.78 -28.67 -2.69
N SER A 11 30.14 -27.52 -2.54
CA SER A 11 28.74 -27.44 -2.14
C SER A 11 27.94 -27.87 -3.38
N GLY A 12 27.41 -29.09 -3.36
CA GLY A 12 26.26 -29.44 -4.17
C GLY A 12 25.12 -28.43 -3.90
N PRO A 13 24.11 -28.34 -4.78
CA PRO A 13 23.01 -27.44 -4.56
C PRO A 13 22.43 -27.72 -3.16
N ALA A 14 22.42 -26.71 -2.29
CA ALA A 14 21.81 -26.83 -0.98
C ALA A 14 20.32 -27.13 -1.22
N ASP A 15 19.84 -28.26 -0.70
CA ASP A 15 18.43 -28.59 -0.73
C ASP A 15 17.66 -27.42 -0.07
N ALA A 16 16.63 -26.94 -0.75
CA ALA A 16 15.75 -25.88 -0.21
C ALA A 16 14.87 -26.46 0.90
N HIS A 17 15.38 -26.48 2.13
CA HIS A 17 14.65 -26.99 3.29
C HIS A 17 14.06 -25.83 4.09
N LEU A 18 12.73 -25.85 4.27
CA LEU A 18 12.04 -24.97 5.18
C LEU A 18 12.24 -25.41 6.64
N ARG A 19 12.62 -24.48 7.50
CA ARG A 19 12.70 -24.69 8.94
C ARG A 19 11.31 -25.01 9.50
N VAL A 20 11.18 -26.02 10.37
CA VAL A 20 9.93 -26.36 11.02
C VAL A 20 9.85 -25.73 12.42
N VAL A 21 8.76 -25.03 12.68
CA VAL A 21 8.36 -24.51 13.99
C VAL A 21 7.14 -25.31 14.44
N ASP A 22 7.32 -26.25 15.36
CA ASP A 22 6.22 -27.08 15.85
C ASP A 22 5.56 -26.44 17.07
N LEU A 23 4.32 -25.98 16.90
CA LEU A 23 3.51 -25.36 17.95
C LEU A 23 2.42 -26.28 18.49
N ARG A 24 2.33 -27.51 18.02
CA ARG A 24 1.33 -28.48 18.47
C ARG A 24 1.48 -28.77 19.95
N GLY A 25 0.36 -28.82 20.66
CA GLY A 25 0.32 -28.97 22.11
C GLY A 25 0.83 -27.76 22.91
N ARG A 26 1.09 -26.63 22.25
CA ARG A 26 1.55 -25.39 22.90
C ARG A 26 0.45 -24.33 22.89
N HIS A 27 0.09 -23.83 24.04
CA HIS A 27 -0.87 -22.74 24.20
C HIS A 27 -0.10 -21.45 24.47
N LEU A 28 0.25 -20.76 23.38
CA LEU A 28 1.05 -19.50 23.44
C LEU A 28 0.11 -18.30 23.37
N GLY A 29 0.40 -17.29 24.18
CA GLY A 29 -0.25 -15.99 24.10
C GLY A 29 0.23 -15.19 22.87
N TRP A 30 -0.47 -14.10 22.58
CA TRP A 30 -0.22 -13.21 21.44
C TRP A 30 1.26 -12.81 21.29
N ASP A 31 1.88 -12.30 22.38
CA ASP A 31 3.27 -11.85 22.35
C ASP A 31 4.29 -12.99 22.18
N GLU A 32 3.92 -14.21 22.62
CA GLU A 32 4.76 -15.38 22.44
C GLU A 32 4.68 -15.88 20.99
N LEU A 33 3.48 -15.92 20.40
CA LEU A 33 3.29 -16.26 18.99
C LEU A 33 4.12 -15.32 18.11
N ARG A 34 4.05 -14.01 18.32
CA ARG A 34 4.83 -13.01 17.57
C ARG A 34 6.33 -13.21 17.63
N ARG A 35 6.84 -13.81 18.70
CA ARG A 35 8.29 -14.10 18.88
C ARG A 35 8.75 -15.39 18.23
N VAL A 36 7.86 -16.38 18.09
CA VAL A 36 8.24 -17.70 17.57
C VAL A 36 7.98 -17.86 16.08
N VAL A 37 7.09 -17.06 15.49
CA VAL A 37 6.83 -17.09 14.03
C VAL A 37 8.09 -16.69 13.26
N PRO A 38 8.36 -17.31 12.10
CA PRO A 38 9.52 -17.01 11.29
C PRO A 38 9.51 -15.53 10.85
N ARG A 39 10.57 -14.77 11.18
CA ARG A 39 10.75 -13.38 10.75
C ARG A 39 12.20 -13.01 10.64
N GLN A 40 12.48 -12.00 9.85
CA GLN A 40 13.81 -11.42 9.77
C GLN A 40 14.16 -10.66 11.06
N ALA A 41 15.39 -10.82 11.52
CA ALA A 41 15.87 -10.13 12.72
C ALA A 41 16.05 -8.62 12.46
N ALA A 42 15.68 -7.78 13.45
CA ALA A 42 15.71 -6.32 13.37
C ALA A 42 17.12 -5.68 13.33
N SER A 43 18.19 -6.47 13.23
CA SER A 43 19.58 -6.02 13.46
C SER A 43 20.19 -5.10 12.37
N SER A 44 19.54 -4.92 11.21
CA SER A 44 20.06 -4.08 10.12
C SER A 44 19.59 -2.61 10.16
N VAL A 45 18.71 -2.25 11.08
CA VAL A 45 18.01 -0.94 11.08
C VAL A 45 18.96 0.20 11.47
N SER A 46 19.81 0.01 12.50
CA SER A 46 20.66 1.09 13.03
C SER A 46 21.69 1.63 12.05
N ALA A 47 22.36 0.75 11.29
CA ALA A 47 23.33 1.18 10.28
C ALA A 47 22.67 1.95 9.11
N ALA A 48 21.44 1.59 8.75
CA ALA A 48 20.68 2.30 7.73
C ALA A 48 20.24 3.70 8.21
N GLU A 49 19.95 3.87 9.51
CA GLU A 49 19.50 5.16 10.07
C GLU A 49 20.56 6.27 9.92
N ASP A 50 21.82 5.99 10.23
CA ASP A 50 22.87 6.99 10.12
C ASP A 50 23.21 7.29 8.66
N ALA A 51 23.25 6.27 7.80
CA ALA A 51 23.49 6.44 6.38
C ALA A 51 22.40 7.30 5.72
N VAL A 52 21.13 7.02 6.02
CA VAL A 52 19.99 7.76 5.47
C VAL A 52 19.95 9.19 6.00
N ARG A 53 20.27 9.42 7.27
CA ARG A 53 20.38 10.77 7.82
C ARG A 53 21.42 11.58 7.07
N GLY A 54 22.58 10.98 6.76
CA GLY A 54 23.62 11.63 5.94
C GLY A 54 23.13 11.94 4.54
N ILE A 55 22.39 11.04 3.90
CA ILE A 55 21.82 11.25 2.55
C ILE A 55 20.80 12.41 2.57
N ILE A 56 19.89 12.45 3.55
CA ILE A 56 18.86 13.49 3.65
C ILE A 56 19.52 14.87 3.85
N GLU A 57 20.53 14.95 4.71
CA GLU A 57 21.23 16.20 4.97
C GLU A 57 22.05 16.65 3.76
N ASP A 58 22.63 15.71 3.02
CA ASP A 58 23.36 15.99 1.79
C ASP A 58 22.45 16.56 0.70
N VAL A 59 21.28 15.92 0.48
CA VAL A 59 20.27 16.45 -0.45
C VAL A 59 19.76 17.83 0.00
N ARG A 60 19.57 18.05 1.30
CA ARG A 60 19.13 19.33 1.87
C ARG A 60 20.11 20.47 1.55
N THR A 61 21.41 20.19 1.65
CA THR A 61 22.44 21.21 1.56
C THR A 61 22.96 21.43 0.13
N ARG A 62 23.06 20.37 -0.66
CA ARG A 62 23.64 20.40 -2.00
C ARG A 62 22.64 20.18 -3.15
N GLY A 63 21.40 19.80 -2.85
CA GLY A 63 20.34 19.64 -3.84
C GLY A 63 20.70 18.68 -4.99
N ALA A 64 20.62 19.17 -6.23
CA ALA A 64 20.87 18.38 -7.43
C ALA A 64 22.29 17.80 -7.51
N ASP A 65 23.30 18.50 -6.99
CA ASP A 65 24.69 18.02 -6.99
C ASP A 65 24.85 16.77 -6.11
N ALA A 66 24.15 16.74 -4.95
CA ALA A 66 24.11 15.54 -4.12
C ALA A 66 23.43 14.37 -4.87
N LEU A 67 22.34 14.63 -5.59
CA LEU A 67 21.63 13.59 -6.35
C LEU A 67 22.52 12.99 -7.44
N ARG A 68 23.28 13.81 -8.17
CA ARG A 68 24.22 13.34 -9.19
C ARG A 68 25.34 12.48 -8.60
N GLU A 69 25.93 12.94 -7.50
CA GLU A 69 27.00 12.18 -6.83
C GLU A 69 26.48 10.83 -6.31
N LEU A 70 25.27 10.80 -5.72
CA LEU A 70 24.66 9.58 -5.25
C LEU A 70 24.26 8.64 -6.40
N ALA A 71 23.77 9.17 -7.54
CA ALA A 71 23.52 8.38 -8.74
C ALA A 71 24.80 7.77 -9.31
N HIS A 72 25.90 8.53 -9.38
CA HIS A 72 27.20 8.01 -9.76
C HIS A 72 27.67 6.90 -8.81
N ARG A 73 27.54 7.12 -7.50
CA ARG A 73 28.01 6.18 -6.47
C ARG A 73 27.20 4.89 -6.41
N PHE A 74 25.86 4.95 -6.49
CA PHE A 74 24.98 3.82 -6.24
C PHE A 74 24.51 3.15 -7.54
N ASP A 75 24.28 3.95 -8.59
CA ASP A 75 23.73 3.46 -9.85
C ASP A 75 24.82 3.40 -10.96
N GLY A 76 26.01 3.98 -10.72
CA GLY A 76 27.11 4.04 -11.68
C GLY A 76 26.77 4.89 -12.91
N VAL A 77 25.92 5.90 -12.74
CA VAL A 77 25.40 6.75 -13.83
C VAL A 77 25.85 8.19 -13.62
N GLU A 78 26.33 8.82 -14.70
CA GLU A 78 26.53 10.26 -14.77
C GLU A 78 25.32 10.91 -15.46
N GLN A 79 24.78 11.96 -14.87
CA GLN A 79 23.58 12.65 -15.35
C GLN A 79 23.83 14.13 -15.57
N ASP A 80 23.60 14.61 -16.80
CA ASP A 80 23.57 16.03 -17.10
C ASP A 80 22.23 16.66 -16.63
N ARG A 81 21.14 15.91 -16.78
CA ARG A 81 19.79 16.31 -16.38
C ARG A 81 19.11 15.19 -15.62
N ILE A 82 18.55 15.50 -14.48
CA ILE A 82 17.90 14.52 -13.61
C ILE A 82 16.43 14.31 -14.01
N ARG A 83 15.74 15.39 -14.44
CA ARG A 83 14.36 15.29 -14.91
C ARG A 83 14.31 14.63 -16.29
N VAL A 84 13.46 13.61 -16.42
CA VAL A 84 13.20 12.93 -17.71
C VAL A 84 12.44 13.86 -18.63
N ALA A 85 12.90 14.01 -19.87
CA ALA A 85 12.22 14.84 -20.85
C ALA A 85 10.87 14.18 -21.28
N PRO A 86 9.80 14.96 -21.49
CA PRO A 86 8.49 14.42 -21.90
C PRO A 86 8.55 13.58 -23.17
N GLU A 87 9.45 13.92 -24.10
CA GLU A 87 9.64 13.19 -25.36
C GLU A 87 10.16 11.77 -25.12
N GLN A 88 10.94 11.56 -24.05
CA GLN A 88 11.45 10.22 -23.67
C GLN A 88 10.33 9.36 -23.10
N ILE A 89 9.41 9.95 -22.33
CA ILE A 89 8.22 9.27 -21.83
C ILE A 89 7.30 8.88 -23.00
N ALA A 90 7.03 9.83 -23.90
CA ALA A 90 6.20 9.58 -25.10
C ALA A 90 6.79 8.49 -25.99
N ARG A 91 8.12 8.50 -26.18
CA ARG A 91 8.85 7.45 -26.89
C ARG A 91 8.70 6.09 -26.20
N ALA A 92 8.88 6.04 -24.89
CA ALA A 92 8.73 4.81 -24.11
C ALA A 92 7.32 4.20 -24.25
N VAL A 93 6.27 5.04 -24.28
CA VAL A 93 4.89 4.58 -24.56
C VAL A 93 4.77 3.99 -25.97
N ALA A 94 5.37 4.65 -26.96
CA ALA A 94 5.31 4.19 -28.37
C ALA A 94 6.06 2.88 -28.60
N GLU A 95 7.15 2.66 -27.85
CA GLU A 95 8.03 1.48 -27.97
C GLU A 95 7.64 0.33 -27.03
N LEU A 96 6.57 0.46 -26.20
CA LEU A 96 6.09 -0.65 -25.37
C LEU A 96 5.75 -1.88 -26.21
N ASP A 97 6.22 -3.04 -25.75
CA ASP A 97 5.75 -4.31 -26.30
C ASP A 97 4.22 -4.37 -26.24
N PRO A 98 3.53 -4.75 -27.35
CA PRO A 98 2.08 -4.76 -27.41
C PRO A 98 1.40 -5.66 -26.35
N ALA A 99 2.04 -6.76 -25.92
CA ALA A 99 1.49 -7.62 -24.88
C ALA A 99 1.63 -6.98 -23.51
N VAL A 100 2.78 -6.36 -23.22
CA VAL A 100 3.02 -5.60 -21.99
C VAL A 100 2.06 -4.40 -21.89
N ARG A 101 1.87 -3.68 -23.01
CA ARG A 101 0.92 -2.56 -23.07
C ARG A 101 -0.49 -3.01 -22.69
N ARG A 102 -1.02 -4.07 -23.31
CA ARG A 102 -2.36 -4.60 -22.99
C ARG A 102 -2.47 -5.05 -21.54
N ALA A 103 -1.41 -5.67 -20.99
CA ALA A 103 -1.38 -6.10 -19.59
C ALA A 103 -1.46 -4.89 -18.64
N LEU A 104 -0.70 -3.83 -18.90
CA LEU A 104 -0.74 -2.58 -18.15
C LEU A 104 -2.11 -1.90 -18.23
N GLU A 105 -2.70 -1.81 -19.43
CA GLU A 105 -4.04 -1.24 -19.64
C GLU A 105 -5.11 -2.03 -18.85
N THR A 106 -5.01 -3.37 -18.82
CA THR A 106 -5.89 -4.22 -18.00
C THR A 106 -5.70 -3.96 -16.50
N ALA A 107 -4.46 -3.91 -16.03
CA ALA A 107 -4.13 -3.60 -14.64
C ALA A 107 -4.66 -2.21 -14.23
N ILE A 108 -4.41 -1.19 -15.06
CA ILE A 108 -4.90 0.19 -14.85
C ILE A 108 -6.42 0.21 -14.71
N ALA A 109 -7.14 -0.42 -15.64
CA ALA A 109 -8.61 -0.40 -15.63
C ALA A 109 -9.19 -1.05 -14.36
N ARG A 110 -8.67 -2.21 -13.96
CA ARG A 110 -9.13 -2.95 -12.76
C ARG A 110 -8.77 -2.22 -11.47
N THR A 111 -7.52 -1.75 -11.35
CA THR A 111 -7.06 -0.99 -10.18
C THR A 111 -7.86 0.31 -10.04
N ARG A 112 -8.17 0.99 -11.16
CA ARG A 112 -8.98 2.22 -11.14
C ARG A 112 -10.38 1.96 -10.61
N ALA A 113 -11.05 0.93 -11.11
CA ALA A 113 -12.41 0.58 -10.67
C ALA A 113 -12.46 0.31 -9.15
N PHE A 114 -11.45 -0.39 -8.62
CA PHE A 114 -11.38 -0.68 -7.19
C PHE A 114 -10.99 0.55 -6.36
N ALA A 115 -9.99 1.33 -6.81
CA ALA A 115 -9.54 2.53 -6.11
C ALA A 115 -10.64 3.61 -6.02
N GLU A 116 -11.44 3.79 -7.07
CA GLU A 116 -12.59 4.70 -7.07
C GLU A 116 -13.65 4.26 -6.05
N ALA A 117 -13.93 2.97 -5.96
CA ALA A 117 -14.86 2.41 -4.98
C ALA A 117 -14.36 2.54 -3.52
N GLN A 118 -13.03 2.64 -3.31
CA GLN A 118 -12.42 2.81 -1.99
C GLN A 118 -12.45 4.24 -1.45
N ARG A 119 -12.85 5.23 -2.27
CA ARG A 119 -12.89 6.62 -1.78
C ARG A 119 -13.83 6.75 -0.59
N PRO A 120 -13.35 7.29 0.54
CA PRO A 120 -14.21 7.53 1.67
C PRO A 120 -15.23 8.62 1.34
N ARG A 121 -16.42 8.51 1.95
CA ARG A 121 -17.50 9.48 1.79
C ARG A 121 -17.47 10.48 2.93
N ASP A 122 -17.91 11.70 2.62
CA ASP A 122 -18.16 12.69 3.66
C ASP A 122 -19.27 12.21 4.58
N VAL A 123 -19.17 12.61 5.85
CA VAL A 123 -20.17 12.31 6.89
C VAL A 123 -20.68 13.63 7.44
N GLU A 124 -21.99 13.74 7.60
CA GLU A 124 -22.64 14.86 8.25
C GLU A 124 -23.55 14.33 9.35
N VAL A 125 -23.48 14.95 10.53
CA VAL A 125 -24.30 14.59 11.70
C VAL A 125 -24.78 15.86 12.36
N GLU A 126 -26.09 16.03 12.52
CA GLU A 126 -26.68 17.01 13.42
C GLU A 126 -26.73 16.40 14.83
N VAL A 127 -25.84 16.85 15.72
CA VAL A 127 -25.68 16.30 17.07
C VAL A 127 -26.71 16.91 18.06
N ALA A 128 -27.25 18.07 17.72
CA ALA A 128 -28.37 18.76 18.38
C ALA A 128 -29.01 19.73 17.38
N PRO A 129 -30.23 20.23 17.62
CA PRO A 129 -30.84 21.20 16.73
C PRO A 129 -29.95 22.42 16.48
N GLY A 130 -29.57 22.65 15.23
CA GLY A 130 -28.65 23.72 14.83
C GLY A 130 -27.17 23.50 15.15
N ALA A 131 -26.77 22.26 15.49
CA ALA A 131 -25.40 21.86 15.76
C ALA A 131 -24.97 20.78 14.77
N VAL A 132 -24.27 21.16 13.73
CA VAL A 132 -23.87 20.26 12.63
C VAL A 132 -22.37 20.03 12.62
N LEU A 133 -21.98 18.77 12.61
CA LEU A 133 -20.60 18.33 12.45
C LEU A 133 -20.44 17.64 11.09
N ARG A 134 -19.40 18.02 10.35
CA ARG A 134 -19.05 17.36 9.08
C ARG A 134 -17.64 16.80 9.15
N HIS A 135 -17.47 15.64 8.57
CA HIS A 135 -16.17 15.02 8.32
C HIS A 135 -15.96 14.98 6.81
N ARG A 136 -15.19 15.94 6.28
CA ARG A 136 -14.99 16.16 4.86
C ARG A 136 -13.63 15.62 4.42
N TRP A 137 -13.64 14.77 3.42
CA TRP A 137 -12.42 14.23 2.84
C TRP A 137 -11.90 15.11 1.71
N THR A 138 -10.58 15.38 1.76
CA THR A 138 -9.89 16.23 0.78
C THR A 138 -8.61 15.55 0.36
N ALA A 139 -8.35 15.46 -0.95
CA ALA A 139 -7.09 14.97 -1.46
C ALA A 139 -5.91 15.87 -1.02
N VAL A 140 -4.72 15.29 -0.89
CA VAL A 140 -3.49 16.08 -0.83
C VAL A 140 -3.25 16.75 -2.18
N ARG A 141 -2.60 17.92 -2.19
CA ARG A 141 -2.35 18.64 -3.44
C ARG A 141 -1.37 17.91 -4.35
N ARG A 142 -0.29 17.36 -3.77
CA ARG A 142 0.80 16.76 -4.54
C ARG A 142 1.33 15.50 -3.89
N ALA A 143 1.52 14.44 -4.67
CA ALA A 143 2.05 13.15 -4.23
C ALA A 143 3.37 12.82 -4.92
N GLY A 144 4.32 12.30 -4.15
CA GLY A 144 5.59 11.76 -4.61
C GLY A 144 5.58 10.24 -4.58
N LEU A 145 5.82 9.64 -5.73
CA LEU A 145 5.74 8.20 -5.93
C LEU A 145 7.14 7.65 -6.21
N TYR A 146 7.61 6.76 -5.36
CA TYR A 146 8.86 6.05 -5.56
C TYR A 146 8.62 4.70 -6.21
N ILE A 147 9.26 4.46 -7.34
CA ILE A 147 9.22 3.20 -8.06
C ILE A 147 10.61 2.57 -8.01
N PRO A 148 10.78 1.43 -7.35
CA PRO A 148 12.08 0.79 -7.26
C PRO A 148 12.56 0.31 -8.62
N GLY A 149 13.86 0.21 -8.75
CA GLY A 149 14.60 -0.43 -9.84
C GLY A 149 15.79 -1.18 -9.25
N GLY A 150 16.42 -2.02 -10.01
CA GLY A 150 17.61 -2.78 -9.58
C GLY A 150 17.48 -4.26 -9.95
N LEU A 151 17.26 -5.16 -8.98
CA LEU A 151 17.19 -6.61 -9.25
C LEU A 151 15.98 -6.99 -10.14
N ALA A 152 14.91 -6.25 -10.09
CA ALA A 152 13.74 -6.40 -10.94
C ALA A 152 13.16 -5.03 -11.33
N VAL A 153 12.35 -5.01 -12.38
CA VAL A 153 11.65 -3.84 -12.90
C VAL A 153 10.18 -3.98 -12.54
N TYR A 154 9.61 -2.94 -11.93
CA TYR A 154 8.25 -2.97 -11.39
C TYR A 154 7.32 -1.96 -12.06
N PRO A 155 6.94 -2.13 -13.34
CA PRO A 155 5.94 -1.27 -13.98
C PRO A 155 4.58 -1.36 -13.29
N SER A 156 4.25 -2.49 -12.67
CA SER A 156 3.07 -2.67 -11.84
C SER A 156 3.04 -1.69 -10.67
N SER A 157 4.18 -1.39 -10.03
CA SER A 157 4.25 -0.41 -8.95
C SER A 157 3.91 1.01 -9.42
N VAL A 158 4.13 1.33 -10.71
CA VAL A 158 3.63 2.61 -11.27
C VAL A 158 2.11 2.64 -11.21
N VAL A 159 1.45 1.58 -11.67
CA VAL A 159 -0.02 1.46 -11.64
C VAL A 159 -0.54 1.55 -10.21
N MET A 160 0.07 0.77 -9.29
CA MET A 160 -0.37 0.67 -7.89
C MET A 160 -0.20 1.97 -7.09
N ASN A 161 0.70 2.86 -7.49
CA ASN A 161 0.89 4.15 -6.84
C ASN A 161 0.12 5.28 -7.54
N VAL A 162 0.15 5.35 -8.87
CA VAL A 162 -0.48 6.45 -9.63
C VAL A 162 -2.00 6.36 -9.60
N VAL A 163 -2.56 5.16 -9.82
CA VAL A 163 -4.02 5.01 -9.95
C VAL A 163 -4.76 5.42 -8.68
N PRO A 164 -4.37 4.98 -7.46
CA PRO A 164 -5.03 5.44 -6.23
C PRO A 164 -4.88 6.95 -5.99
N ALA A 165 -3.71 7.54 -6.34
CA ALA A 165 -3.51 8.99 -6.23
C ALA A 165 -4.48 9.75 -7.16
N GLN A 166 -4.63 9.30 -8.40
CA GLN A 166 -5.59 9.87 -9.36
C GLN A 166 -7.03 9.67 -8.89
N ALA A 167 -7.38 8.46 -8.43
CA ALA A 167 -8.71 8.17 -7.89
C ALA A 167 -9.05 9.02 -6.67
N ALA A 168 -8.08 9.35 -5.81
CA ALA A 168 -8.25 10.26 -4.69
C ALA A 168 -8.52 11.71 -5.11
N GLY A 169 -8.13 12.09 -6.34
CA GLY A 169 -8.22 13.48 -6.83
C GLY A 169 -6.98 14.31 -6.52
N VAL A 170 -5.79 13.68 -6.45
CA VAL A 170 -4.51 14.41 -6.31
C VAL A 170 -4.25 15.22 -7.58
N GLU A 171 -3.99 16.53 -7.41
CA GLU A 171 -3.82 17.46 -8.54
C GLU A 171 -2.49 17.28 -9.27
N SER A 172 -1.43 16.90 -8.55
CA SER A 172 -0.08 16.78 -9.09
C SER A 172 0.62 15.53 -8.56
N VAL A 173 1.20 14.77 -9.46
CA VAL A 173 1.94 13.54 -9.16
C VAL A 173 3.33 13.65 -9.75
N VAL A 174 4.35 13.37 -8.94
CA VAL A 174 5.74 13.20 -9.39
C VAL A 174 6.20 11.77 -9.14
N LEU A 175 6.91 11.20 -10.10
CA LEU A 175 7.46 9.86 -10.03
C LEU A 175 8.98 9.93 -10.01
N CYS A 176 9.60 9.24 -9.04
CA CYS A 176 11.03 9.00 -8.98
C CYS A 176 11.33 7.52 -9.19
N SER A 177 12.29 7.21 -10.06
CA SER A 177 12.79 5.85 -10.27
C SER A 177 14.30 5.89 -10.58
N PRO A 178 15.08 4.87 -10.16
CA PRO A 178 16.53 4.88 -10.34
C PRO A 178 16.94 5.04 -11.79
N PRO A 179 17.99 5.84 -12.06
CA PRO A 179 18.62 5.85 -13.35
C PRO A 179 19.33 4.52 -13.63
N GLN A 180 19.31 4.07 -14.87
CA GLN A 180 19.94 2.81 -15.27
C GLN A 180 20.98 3.07 -16.36
N LYS A 181 22.16 2.48 -16.17
CA LYS A 181 23.30 2.64 -17.07
C LYS A 181 22.99 2.14 -18.49
N GLU A 182 22.24 1.04 -18.57
CA GLU A 182 21.85 0.41 -19.84
C GLU A 182 20.92 1.30 -20.68
N PHE A 183 20.23 2.23 -20.05
CA PHE A 183 19.29 3.16 -20.71
C PHE A 183 19.79 4.61 -20.71
N GLY A 184 21.12 4.80 -20.67
CA GLY A 184 21.73 6.14 -20.75
C GLY A 184 21.36 7.04 -19.57
N GLY A 185 21.18 6.48 -18.40
CA GLY A 185 20.83 7.24 -17.19
C GLY A 185 19.34 7.54 -17.03
N LEU A 186 18.50 6.98 -17.86
CA LEU A 186 17.05 7.04 -17.69
C LEU A 186 16.54 5.88 -16.81
N PRO A 187 15.37 6.02 -16.17
CA PRO A 187 14.64 4.89 -15.64
C PRO A 187 14.32 3.86 -16.74
N HIS A 188 14.05 2.63 -16.33
CA HIS A 188 13.72 1.55 -17.27
C HIS A 188 12.57 1.95 -18.21
N PRO A 189 12.68 1.70 -19.55
CA PRO A 189 11.68 2.13 -20.52
C PRO A 189 10.24 1.68 -20.22
N VAL A 190 10.05 0.47 -19.66
CA VAL A 190 8.72 -0.03 -19.31
C VAL A 190 8.12 0.75 -18.13
N VAL A 191 8.92 1.25 -17.19
CA VAL A 191 8.47 2.14 -16.11
C VAL A 191 8.02 3.48 -16.67
N LEU A 192 8.81 4.07 -17.59
CA LEU A 192 8.45 5.31 -18.30
C LEU A 192 7.19 5.12 -19.15
N GLY A 193 7.06 3.99 -19.83
CA GLY A 193 5.87 3.64 -20.61
C GLY A 193 4.61 3.54 -19.75
N ALA A 194 4.70 2.89 -18.57
CA ALA A 194 3.60 2.80 -17.62
C ALA A 194 3.22 4.19 -17.07
N ALA A 195 4.21 5.03 -16.75
CA ALA A 195 3.96 6.41 -16.32
C ALA A 195 3.24 7.22 -17.40
N GLY A 196 3.69 7.12 -18.66
CA GLY A 196 3.08 7.81 -19.78
C GLY A 196 1.66 7.32 -20.10
N LEU A 197 1.36 6.00 -19.98
CA LEU A 197 -0.01 5.47 -20.12
C LEU A 197 -0.97 6.04 -19.08
N LEU A 198 -0.46 6.43 -17.92
CA LEU A 198 -1.21 7.04 -16.82
C LEU A 198 -1.21 8.57 -16.86
N GLY A 199 -0.58 9.18 -17.88
CA GLY A 199 -0.52 10.64 -18.04
C GLY A 199 0.43 11.32 -17.05
N VAL A 200 1.39 10.59 -16.46
CA VAL A 200 2.43 11.17 -15.60
C VAL A 200 3.56 11.67 -16.48
N ASP A 201 3.76 12.98 -16.50
CA ASP A 201 4.78 13.70 -17.30
C ASP A 201 5.94 14.24 -16.44
N GLU A 202 5.80 14.22 -15.12
CA GLU A 202 6.87 14.60 -14.21
C GLU A 202 7.56 13.38 -13.63
N VAL A 203 8.64 12.97 -14.27
CA VAL A 203 9.47 11.83 -13.86
C VAL A 203 10.90 12.29 -13.63
N TRP A 204 11.49 11.88 -12.51
CA TRP A 204 12.87 12.17 -12.13
C TRP A 204 13.67 10.87 -12.02
N ALA A 205 14.83 10.84 -12.67
CA ALA A 205 15.74 9.70 -12.67
C ALA A 205 16.58 9.68 -11.38
N VAL A 206 15.96 9.39 -10.25
CA VAL A 206 16.56 9.34 -8.92
C VAL A 206 16.06 8.10 -8.19
N GLY A 207 16.98 7.31 -7.64
CA GLY A 207 16.67 6.11 -6.87
C GLY A 207 16.85 6.29 -5.36
N GLY A 208 16.53 5.23 -4.59
CA GLY A 208 16.89 5.11 -3.18
C GLY A 208 16.36 6.18 -2.23
N ALA A 209 17.00 6.28 -1.06
CA ALA A 209 16.63 7.25 -0.01
C ALA A 209 16.70 8.71 -0.47
N GLN A 210 17.65 9.03 -1.38
CA GLN A 210 17.83 10.38 -1.92
C GLN A 210 16.64 10.84 -2.77
N SER A 211 15.90 9.95 -3.40
CA SER A 211 14.68 10.30 -4.14
C SER A 211 13.57 10.78 -3.20
N LEU A 212 13.43 10.12 -2.04
CA LEU A 212 12.46 10.50 -1.03
C LEU A 212 12.84 11.85 -0.41
N ALA A 213 14.14 12.06 -0.12
CA ALA A 213 14.65 13.33 0.36
C ALA A 213 14.39 14.45 -0.65
N ALA A 214 14.65 14.21 -1.95
CA ALA A 214 14.40 15.17 -3.02
C ALA A 214 12.92 15.55 -3.14
N MET A 215 12.02 14.56 -3.11
CA MET A 215 10.57 14.81 -3.16
C MET A 215 10.04 15.51 -1.90
N ALA A 216 10.59 15.22 -0.71
CA ALA A 216 10.15 15.85 0.53
C ALA A 216 10.66 17.30 0.69
N LEU A 217 11.88 17.58 0.25
CA LEU A 217 12.55 18.86 0.46
C LEU A 217 12.40 19.82 -0.72
N GLY A 218 12.16 19.27 -1.92
CA GLY A 218 12.28 20.00 -3.17
C GLY A 218 13.72 20.12 -3.63
N VAL A 219 13.94 20.14 -4.94
CA VAL A 219 15.27 20.31 -5.55
C VAL A 219 15.16 21.15 -6.82
N THR A 220 16.10 22.05 -7.03
CA THR A 220 16.26 22.80 -8.28
C THR A 220 17.45 22.25 -9.06
N ASP A 221 17.24 21.92 -10.33
CA ASP A 221 18.25 21.46 -11.27
C ASP A 221 18.23 22.31 -12.54
N GLY A 222 18.98 23.39 -12.56
CA GLY A 222 18.94 24.38 -13.62
C GLY A 222 17.58 25.05 -13.73
N GLN A 223 16.85 24.78 -14.81
CA GLN A 223 15.47 25.28 -15.01
C GLN A 223 14.39 24.32 -14.51
N ASP A 224 14.77 23.08 -14.21
CA ASP A 224 13.85 22.07 -13.69
C ASP A 224 13.71 22.22 -12.17
N VAL A 225 12.48 22.24 -11.70
CA VAL A 225 12.16 22.34 -10.27
C VAL A 225 11.31 21.14 -9.86
N LEU A 226 11.83 20.38 -8.92
CA LEU A 226 11.06 19.38 -8.17
C LEU A 226 10.45 20.08 -6.95
N GLU A 227 9.19 20.43 -7.01
CA GLU A 227 8.50 21.02 -5.87
C GLU A 227 8.28 19.98 -4.76
N PRO A 228 8.34 20.39 -3.47
CA PRO A 228 8.03 19.50 -2.36
C PRO A 228 6.63 18.88 -2.47
N VAL A 229 6.51 17.63 -2.03
CA VAL A 229 5.25 16.88 -2.02
C VAL A 229 4.59 16.89 -0.64
N ASN A 230 3.30 16.58 -0.59
CA ASN A 230 2.57 16.45 0.66
C ASN A 230 2.60 15.02 1.22
N THR A 231 2.73 14.01 0.35
CA THR A 231 2.81 12.60 0.75
C THR A 231 3.77 11.84 -0.14
N LEU A 232 4.46 10.85 0.44
CA LEU A 232 5.38 9.93 -0.23
C LEU A 232 4.81 8.52 -0.18
N THR A 233 4.81 7.82 -1.31
CA THR A 233 4.40 6.42 -1.39
C THR A 233 5.38 5.60 -2.24
N GLY A 234 5.25 4.30 -2.17
CA GLY A 234 6.00 3.35 -2.98
C GLY A 234 6.82 2.36 -2.14
N PRO A 235 6.97 1.11 -2.63
CA PRO A 235 7.77 0.08 -1.97
C PRO A 235 9.27 0.39 -2.09
N GLY A 236 10.08 -0.23 -1.24
CA GLY A 236 11.53 -0.10 -1.35
C GLY A 236 12.28 -0.91 -0.30
N ASN A 237 13.60 -0.88 -0.38
CA ASN A 237 14.47 -1.54 0.56
C ASN A 237 14.53 -0.80 1.92
N ILE A 238 15.35 -1.33 2.85
CA ILE A 238 15.51 -0.77 4.20
C ILE A 238 15.90 0.72 4.21
N PHE A 239 16.68 1.20 3.23
CA PHE A 239 17.07 2.61 3.15
C PHE A 239 15.87 3.50 2.78
N VAL A 240 15.00 3.02 1.88
CA VAL A 240 13.77 3.71 1.50
C VAL A 240 12.80 3.75 2.68
N ALA A 241 12.58 2.62 3.38
CA ALA A 241 11.75 2.55 4.58
C ALA A 241 12.28 3.49 5.69
N THR A 242 13.60 3.50 5.89
CA THR A 242 14.24 4.39 6.88
C THR A 242 14.10 5.87 6.49
N ALA A 243 14.21 6.20 5.19
CA ALA A 243 13.99 7.57 4.70
C ALA A 243 12.55 8.03 4.94
N LYS A 244 11.55 7.19 4.65
CA LYS A 244 10.15 7.47 4.98
C LYS A 244 9.97 7.80 6.46
N ARG A 245 10.55 6.98 7.35
CA ARG A 245 10.49 7.19 8.81
C ARG A 245 11.09 8.54 9.20
N GLN A 246 12.27 8.88 8.71
CA GLN A 246 12.96 10.14 9.06
C GLN A 246 12.28 11.38 8.48
N LEU A 247 11.60 11.26 7.33
CA LEU A 247 10.91 12.36 6.67
C LEU A 247 9.45 12.55 7.14
N ARG A 248 8.92 11.66 7.98
CA ARG A 248 7.52 11.65 8.42
C ARG A 248 7.06 12.93 9.13
N SER A 249 7.99 13.71 9.67
CA SER A 249 7.68 15.01 10.26
C SER A 249 7.46 16.12 9.22
N LEU A 250 7.87 15.92 7.98
CA LEU A 250 7.77 16.89 6.88
C LEU A 250 6.66 16.54 5.89
N VAL A 251 6.47 15.26 5.63
CA VAL A 251 5.52 14.73 4.63
C VAL A 251 4.73 13.57 5.18
N GLY A 252 3.52 13.36 4.66
CA GLY A 252 2.81 12.10 4.87
C GLY A 252 3.58 10.94 4.25
N VAL A 253 3.47 9.76 4.82
CA VAL A 253 4.02 8.52 4.26
C VAL A 253 2.94 7.43 4.30
N ASP A 254 3.00 6.52 3.33
CA ASP A 254 2.20 5.29 3.32
C ASP A 254 2.63 4.33 4.46
N ALA A 255 2.94 3.08 4.18
CA ALA A 255 3.50 2.15 5.14
C ALA A 255 5.04 2.18 5.12
N GLU A 256 5.66 1.83 6.25
CA GLU A 256 7.07 1.47 6.33
C GLU A 256 7.19 0.03 5.83
N ALA A 257 7.31 -0.17 4.51
CA ALA A 257 7.49 -1.48 3.93
C ALA A 257 8.93 -1.95 4.11
N GLY A 258 9.10 -3.11 4.74
CA GLY A 258 10.36 -3.84 4.80
C GLY A 258 10.46 -4.86 3.68
N THR A 259 11.12 -5.99 3.97
CA THR A 259 11.22 -7.10 3.03
C THR A 259 9.86 -7.76 2.84
N THR A 260 9.54 -8.13 1.61
CA THR A 260 8.27 -8.78 1.26
C THR A 260 8.12 -10.17 1.89
N GLU A 261 6.88 -10.56 2.21
CA GLU A 261 6.58 -11.82 2.90
C GLU A 261 5.23 -12.40 2.50
N ILE A 262 5.17 -13.73 2.44
CA ILE A 262 3.93 -14.50 2.29
C ILE A 262 3.71 -15.43 3.47
N ALA A 263 2.45 -15.59 3.88
CA ALA A 263 2.01 -16.74 4.65
C ALA A 263 0.93 -17.50 3.87
N VAL A 264 1.07 -18.82 3.77
CA VAL A 264 0.05 -19.70 3.22
C VAL A 264 -0.56 -20.48 4.37
N LEU A 265 -1.83 -20.21 4.70
CA LEU A 265 -2.61 -20.99 5.67
C LEU A 265 -3.33 -22.09 4.91
N ALA A 266 -2.96 -23.34 5.15
CA ALA A 266 -3.45 -24.47 4.37
C ALA A 266 -3.81 -25.67 5.26
N ASP A 267 -4.92 -26.35 4.95
CA ASP A 267 -5.28 -27.65 5.51
C ASP A 267 -4.89 -28.80 4.57
N ASP A 268 -5.22 -30.04 4.93
CA ASP A 268 -4.90 -31.25 4.16
C ASP A 268 -5.62 -31.34 2.79
N SER A 269 -6.52 -30.41 2.47
CA SER A 269 -7.20 -30.32 1.16
C SER A 269 -6.42 -29.52 0.12
N ALA A 270 -5.39 -28.77 0.54
CA ALA A 270 -4.60 -27.94 -0.35
C ALA A 270 -3.76 -28.79 -1.32
N ASP A 271 -3.63 -28.31 -2.56
CA ASP A 271 -2.69 -28.90 -3.52
C ASP A 271 -1.27 -28.47 -3.19
N PRO A 272 -0.37 -29.39 -2.80
CA PRO A 272 1.01 -29.05 -2.42
C PRO A 272 1.80 -28.40 -3.56
N ARG A 273 1.43 -28.64 -4.81
CA ARG A 273 2.09 -28.03 -5.99
C ARG A 273 1.83 -26.54 -6.04
N PHE A 274 0.59 -26.11 -5.74
CA PHE A 274 0.21 -24.72 -5.71
C PHE A 274 0.90 -24.00 -4.54
N VAL A 275 0.79 -24.57 -3.34
CA VAL A 275 1.45 -24.01 -2.16
C VAL A 275 2.96 -23.82 -2.38
N ALA A 276 3.63 -24.83 -2.96
CA ALA A 276 5.06 -24.71 -3.27
C ALA A 276 5.35 -23.62 -4.31
N ALA A 277 4.55 -23.51 -5.37
CA ALA A 277 4.70 -22.49 -6.38
C ALA A 277 4.52 -21.07 -5.81
N ASP A 278 3.57 -20.87 -4.90
CA ASP A 278 3.32 -19.59 -4.26
C ASP A 278 4.46 -19.19 -3.30
N LEU A 279 4.98 -20.12 -2.51
CA LEU A 279 6.18 -19.90 -1.68
C LEU A 279 7.42 -19.58 -2.53
N ILE A 280 7.60 -20.21 -3.70
CA ILE A 280 8.67 -19.94 -4.65
C ILE A 280 8.49 -18.56 -5.28
N SER A 281 7.28 -18.19 -5.71
CA SER A 281 7.02 -16.89 -6.33
C SER A 281 7.35 -15.73 -5.37
N GLN A 282 7.12 -15.91 -4.09
CA GLN A 282 7.52 -14.94 -3.06
C GLN A 282 9.04 -14.91 -2.86
N ALA A 283 9.66 -16.08 -2.79
CA ALA A 283 11.09 -16.21 -2.54
C ALA A 283 11.97 -15.64 -3.68
N GLU A 284 11.45 -15.54 -4.90
CA GLU A 284 12.20 -15.00 -6.03
C GLU A 284 12.36 -13.47 -6.01
N HIS A 285 11.61 -12.74 -5.16
CA HIS A 285 11.70 -11.28 -5.07
C HIS A 285 13.04 -10.83 -4.47
N ASP A 286 13.47 -11.44 -3.36
CA ASP A 286 14.67 -11.02 -2.63
C ASP A 286 15.23 -12.17 -1.79
N PRO A 287 16.56 -12.30 -1.60
CA PRO A 287 17.13 -13.30 -0.69
C PRO A 287 16.61 -13.25 0.76
N ALA A 288 16.11 -12.10 1.17
CA ALA A 288 15.53 -11.89 2.50
C ALA A 288 14.00 -12.02 2.53
N ALA A 289 13.34 -12.33 1.39
CA ALA A 289 11.90 -12.56 1.34
C ALA A 289 11.48 -13.69 2.28
N GLY A 290 10.34 -13.49 2.97
CA GLY A 290 9.78 -14.48 3.90
C GLY A 290 8.74 -15.37 3.21
N SER A 291 8.87 -16.69 3.32
CA SER A 291 7.90 -17.67 2.80
C SER A 291 7.51 -18.64 3.91
N VAL A 292 6.28 -18.54 4.41
CA VAL A 292 5.81 -19.29 5.57
C VAL A 292 4.58 -20.12 5.22
N LEU A 293 4.64 -21.43 5.49
CA LEU A 293 3.48 -22.32 5.47
C LEU A 293 2.95 -22.48 6.90
N ILE A 294 1.68 -22.23 7.12
CA ILE A 294 0.95 -22.47 8.38
C ILE A 294 -0.03 -23.61 8.13
N THR A 295 0.15 -24.74 8.80
CA THR A 295 -0.70 -25.91 8.56
C THR A 295 -0.85 -26.81 9.79
N ASP A 296 -1.99 -27.43 9.93
CA ASP A 296 -2.24 -28.50 10.90
C ASP A 296 -1.97 -29.91 10.33
N SER A 297 -1.57 -29.98 9.03
CA SER A 297 -1.28 -31.24 8.35
C SER A 297 0.22 -31.49 8.16
N PRO A 298 0.85 -32.36 8.96
CA PRO A 298 2.24 -32.76 8.72
C PRO A 298 2.46 -33.46 7.38
N ASP A 299 1.40 -34.08 6.81
CA ASP A 299 1.47 -34.73 5.51
C ASP A 299 1.54 -33.71 4.38
N LEU A 300 0.74 -32.65 4.45
CA LEU A 300 0.83 -31.53 3.53
C LEU A 300 2.20 -30.86 3.60
N ALA A 301 2.70 -30.59 4.80
CA ALA A 301 4.03 -29.99 4.98
C ALA A 301 5.12 -30.82 4.27
N ARG A 302 5.13 -32.15 4.44
CA ARG A 302 6.07 -33.04 3.74
C ARG A 302 5.85 -33.09 2.22
N ALA A 303 4.60 -32.96 1.77
CA ALA A 303 4.29 -32.92 0.35
C ALA A 303 4.78 -31.63 -0.29
N VAL A 304 4.59 -30.47 0.36
CA VAL A 304 5.10 -29.17 -0.07
C VAL A 304 6.62 -29.17 -0.13
N GLU A 305 7.32 -29.76 0.84
CA GLU A 305 8.78 -29.87 0.83
C GLU A 305 9.29 -30.68 -0.37
N ARG A 306 8.62 -31.77 -0.74
CA ARG A 306 8.96 -32.53 -1.97
C ARG A 306 8.73 -31.70 -3.23
N GLU A 307 7.65 -30.92 -3.27
CA GLU A 307 7.36 -30.04 -4.41
C GLU A 307 8.39 -28.92 -4.52
N LEU A 308 8.80 -28.29 -3.40
CA LEU A 308 9.87 -27.30 -3.39
C LEU A 308 11.18 -27.89 -3.94
N SER A 309 11.54 -29.10 -3.50
CA SER A 309 12.75 -29.80 -3.99
C SER A 309 12.69 -30.10 -5.49
N ALA A 310 11.49 -30.29 -6.06
CA ALA A 310 11.29 -30.51 -7.48
C ALA A 310 11.27 -29.20 -8.30
N GLN A 311 10.59 -28.16 -7.82
CA GLN A 311 10.32 -26.94 -8.58
C GLN A 311 11.46 -25.91 -8.50
N VAL A 312 12.14 -25.77 -7.35
CA VAL A 312 13.21 -24.76 -7.15
C VAL A 312 14.36 -24.93 -8.15
N PRO A 313 14.87 -26.14 -8.45
CA PRO A 313 15.95 -26.32 -9.44
C PRO A 313 15.58 -25.87 -10.86
N GLU A 314 14.29 -25.85 -11.20
CA GLU A 314 13.79 -25.44 -12.52
C GLU A 314 13.59 -23.92 -12.62
N ALA A 315 13.59 -23.22 -11.48
CA ALA A 315 13.36 -21.79 -11.44
C ALA A 315 14.58 -20.99 -11.93
N ARG A 316 14.32 -19.90 -12.67
CA ARG A 316 15.39 -19.02 -13.22
C ARG A 316 16.31 -18.45 -12.14
N HIS A 317 15.77 -18.15 -10.95
CA HIS A 317 16.48 -17.50 -9.85
C HIS A 317 16.74 -18.48 -8.68
N CYS A 318 17.08 -19.73 -9.00
CA CYS A 318 17.26 -20.83 -8.06
C CYS A 318 18.10 -20.45 -6.82
N GLU A 319 19.26 -19.80 -6.98
CA GLU A 319 20.13 -19.42 -5.86
C GLU A 319 19.44 -18.42 -4.90
N ARG A 320 18.74 -17.44 -5.46
CA ARG A 320 18.01 -16.45 -4.68
C ARG A 320 16.86 -17.10 -3.90
N ILE A 321 16.08 -17.93 -4.58
CA ILE A 321 14.96 -18.68 -4.00
C ILE A 321 15.45 -19.59 -2.89
N THR A 322 16.53 -20.37 -3.12
CA THR A 322 17.12 -21.26 -2.11
C THR A 322 17.58 -20.47 -0.88
N THR A 323 18.19 -19.29 -1.08
CA THR A 323 18.64 -18.43 0.01
C THR A 323 17.44 -17.92 0.83
N ALA A 324 16.37 -17.48 0.17
CA ALA A 324 15.17 -16.97 0.84
C ALA A 324 14.45 -18.07 1.63
N LEU A 325 14.23 -19.25 1.03
CA LEU A 325 13.57 -20.38 1.67
C LEU A 325 14.38 -20.96 2.84
N GLY A 326 15.71 -20.98 2.73
CA GLY A 326 16.61 -21.46 3.81
C GLY A 326 16.84 -20.42 4.93
N GLY A 327 16.36 -19.20 4.78
CA GLY A 327 16.56 -18.13 5.74
C GLY A 327 15.69 -18.26 7.01
N PRO A 328 16.05 -17.56 8.10
CA PRO A 328 15.32 -17.61 9.36
C PRO A 328 13.90 -17.03 9.27
N GLN A 329 13.61 -16.24 8.25
CA GLN A 329 12.32 -15.62 7.96
C GLN A 329 11.34 -16.56 7.26
N SER A 330 11.80 -17.70 6.76
CA SER A 330 10.99 -18.71 6.07
C SER A 330 10.82 -19.97 6.92
N GLY A 331 9.75 -20.72 6.71
CA GLY A 331 9.54 -21.97 7.45
C GLY A 331 8.13 -22.52 7.36
N VAL A 332 7.95 -23.69 7.99
CA VAL A 332 6.67 -24.32 8.21
C VAL A 332 6.30 -24.18 9.69
N VAL A 333 5.11 -23.67 9.97
CA VAL A 333 4.54 -23.62 11.32
C VAL A 333 3.48 -24.72 11.43
N LEU A 334 3.75 -25.75 12.24
CA LEU A 334 2.80 -26.84 12.52
C LEU A 334 1.93 -26.46 13.71
N THR A 335 0.63 -26.61 13.55
CA THR A 335 -0.40 -26.25 14.53
C THR A 335 -1.26 -27.46 14.91
N ASP A 336 -2.03 -27.34 16.00
CA ASP A 336 -2.97 -28.38 16.45
C ASP A 336 -4.25 -28.45 15.61
N GLY A 337 -4.57 -27.37 14.88
CA GLY A 337 -5.80 -27.27 14.09
C GLY A 337 -6.05 -25.83 13.63
N LEU A 338 -7.17 -25.64 12.93
CA LEU A 338 -7.53 -24.39 12.28
C LEU A 338 -7.53 -23.17 13.21
N GLU A 339 -8.02 -23.31 14.45
CA GLU A 339 -8.06 -22.20 15.42
C GLU A 339 -6.66 -21.65 15.70
N GLN A 340 -5.74 -22.55 16.04
CA GLN A 340 -4.35 -22.14 16.27
C GLN A 340 -3.69 -21.63 14.99
N SER A 341 -4.04 -22.15 13.81
CA SER A 341 -3.53 -21.65 12.52
C SER A 341 -3.96 -20.21 12.27
N ILE A 342 -5.20 -19.84 12.61
CA ILE A 342 -5.69 -18.47 12.51
C ILE A 342 -4.97 -17.55 13.51
N ASP A 343 -4.78 -18.00 14.76
CA ASP A 343 -4.04 -17.23 15.76
C ASP A 343 -2.59 -16.98 15.33
N VAL A 344 -1.96 -17.97 14.70
CA VAL A 344 -0.61 -17.83 14.13
C VAL A 344 -0.60 -16.86 12.95
N ALA A 345 -1.57 -16.96 12.03
CA ALA A 345 -1.68 -16.06 10.89
C ALA A 345 -1.89 -14.61 11.35
N ASP A 346 -2.76 -14.37 12.32
CA ASP A 346 -3.00 -13.06 12.90
C ASP A 346 -1.76 -12.51 13.63
N ALA A 347 -1.02 -13.35 14.34
CA ALA A 347 0.23 -12.95 15.01
C ALA A 347 1.37 -12.70 14.01
N TYR A 348 1.40 -13.44 12.93
CA TYR A 348 2.32 -13.21 11.82
C TYR A 348 1.96 -11.93 11.07
N ALA A 349 0.68 -11.64 10.86
CA ALA A 349 0.18 -10.44 10.18
C ALA A 349 0.93 -10.20 8.86
N ALA A 350 0.86 -11.18 7.96
CA ALA A 350 1.60 -11.22 6.70
C ALA A 350 1.26 -10.03 5.80
N GLU A 351 2.21 -9.65 4.94
CA GLU A 351 1.95 -8.81 3.78
C GLU A 351 0.92 -9.47 2.85
N HIS A 352 1.21 -10.72 2.46
CA HIS A 352 0.32 -11.54 1.65
C HIS A 352 -0.10 -12.76 2.46
N LEU A 353 -1.41 -12.95 2.67
CA LEU A 353 -1.95 -14.15 3.28
C LEU A 353 -2.78 -14.93 2.27
N GLU A 354 -2.33 -16.10 1.87
CA GLU A 354 -3.14 -17.04 1.09
C GLU A 354 -3.84 -18.04 2.01
N ILE A 355 -5.07 -18.40 1.67
CA ILE A 355 -5.88 -19.35 2.43
C ILE A 355 -6.30 -20.49 1.51
N HIS A 356 -5.67 -21.65 1.71
CA HIS A 356 -5.87 -22.88 0.96
C HIS A 356 -6.52 -23.94 1.86
N THR A 357 -7.73 -23.62 2.37
CA THR A 357 -8.53 -24.53 3.19
C THR A 357 -9.83 -24.89 2.50
N ARG A 358 -10.52 -25.95 2.94
CA ARG A 358 -11.85 -26.34 2.42
C ARG A 358 -12.82 -25.18 2.45
N ASP A 359 -12.85 -24.47 3.57
CA ASP A 359 -13.77 -23.35 3.81
C ASP A 359 -13.02 -22.00 3.80
N ALA A 360 -12.18 -21.79 2.77
CA ALA A 360 -11.27 -20.64 2.67
C ALA A 360 -11.96 -19.29 2.89
N ARG A 361 -13.20 -19.12 2.42
CA ARG A 361 -13.98 -17.86 2.60
C ARG A 361 -14.36 -17.63 4.06
N GLU A 362 -14.75 -18.68 4.78
CA GLU A 362 -15.10 -18.59 6.20
C GLU A 362 -13.86 -18.30 7.04
N VAL A 363 -12.74 -18.96 6.72
CA VAL A 363 -11.45 -18.71 7.37
C VAL A 363 -11.00 -17.28 7.14
N ALA A 364 -11.08 -16.77 5.89
CA ALA A 364 -10.73 -15.40 5.55
C ALA A 364 -11.53 -14.37 6.35
N ALA A 365 -12.82 -14.63 6.60
CA ALA A 365 -13.68 -13.73 7.38
C ALA A 365 -13.28 -13.65 8.87
N ARG A 366 -12.49 -14.59 9.37
CA ARG A 366 -12.04 -14.67 10.77
C ARG A 366 -10.66 -14.06 10.99
N VAL A 367 -9.83 -14.01 9.96
CA VAL A 367 -8.52 -13.38 10.02
C VAL A 367 -8.67 -11.87 10.17
N ARG A 368 -7.87 -11.27 11.05
CA ARG A 368 -7.90 -9.84 11.37
C ARG A 368 -6.72 -9.07 10.83
N ASN A 369 -5.57 -9.73 10.71
CA ASN A 369 -4.30 -9.05 10.45
C ASN A 369 -3.62 -9.64 9.21
N ALA A 370 -3.77 -8.97 8.09
CA ALA A 370 -3.01 -9.21 6.86
C ALA A 370 -2.98 -7.94 6.01
N GLY A 371 -1.97 -7.75 5.21
CA GLY A 371 -1.93 -6.69 4.20
C GLY A 371 -2.97 -6.94 3.11
N ALA A 372 -2.99 -8.16 2.56
CA ALA A 372 -4.02 -8.66 1.66
C ALA A 372 -4.31 -10.13 1.93
N ILE A 373 -5.56 -10.55 1.74
CA ILE A 373 -5.99 -11.96 1.89
C ILE A 373 -6.41 -12.49 0.52
N PHE A 374 -5.81 -13.61 0.12
CA PHE A 374 -6.07 -14.32 -1.13
C PHE A 374 -6.83 -15.62 -0.80
N VAL A 375 -8.03 -15.77 -1.35
CA VAL A 375 -8.98 -16.77 -0.89
C VAL A 375 -9.12 -17.90 -1.90
N GLY A 376 -8.68 -19.09 -1.49
CA GLY A 376 -8.80 -20.31 -2.28
C GLY A 376 -7.72 -20.49 -3.34
N PRO A 377 -7.67 -21.67 -3.99
CA PRO A 377 -6.55 -22.13 -4.81
C PRO A 377 -6.38 -21.37 -6.14
N TYR A 378 -7.34 -20.51 -6.51
CA TYR A 378 -7.31 -19.74 -7.76
C TYR A 378 -7.06 -18.26 -7.54
N SER A 379 -6.57 -17.89 -6.37
CA SER A 379 -6.23 -16.52 -6.01
C SER A 379 -4.77 -16.43 -5.55
N PRO A 380 -3.79 -16.77 -6.39
CA PRO A 380 -2.39 -16.67 -6.02
C PRO A 380 -1.94 -15.21 -5.89
N VAL A 381 -0.90 -14.93 -5.09
CA VAL A 381 -0.32 -13.58 -4.90
C VAL A 381 -0.01 -12.87 -6.22
N PRO A 382 0.59 -13.53 -7.25
CA PRO A 382 0.85 -12.85 -8.53
C PRO A 382 -0.40 -12.27 -9.21
N LEU A 383 -1.59 -12.80 -8.94
CA LEU A 383 -2.83 -12.20 -9.41
C LEU A 383 -3.03 -10.80 -8.81
N GLY A 384 -2.77 -10.64 -7.50
CA GLY A 384 -2.83 -9.37 -6.78
C GLY A 384 -1.75 -8.40 -7.24
N ASP A 385 -0.55 -8.89 -7.50
CA ASP A 385 0.58 -8.08 -7.93
C ASP A 385 0.39 -7.42 -9.29
N TYR A 386 -0.35 -8.07 -10.18
CA TYR A 386 -0.42 -7.60 -11.57
C TYR A 386 -1.81 -7.17 -12.02
N ALA A 387 -2.85 -7.98 -11.81
CA ALA A 387 -4.06 -7.83 -12.58
C ALA A 387 -5.39 -7.98 -11.82
N ALA A 388 -5.41 -8.28 -10.52
CA ALA A 388 -6.64 -8.40 -9.75
C ALA A 388 -7.39 -7.06 -9.65
N GLY A 389 -6.64 -5.96 -9.54
CA GLY A 389 -7.17 -4.63 -9.27
C GLY A 389 -7.02 -4.22 -7.80
N SER A 390 -6.57 -5.14 -6.92
CA SER A 390 -6.07 -4.81 -5.57
C SER A 390 -4.74 -4.07 -5.65
N ASN A 391 -4.24 -3.60 -4.51
CA ASN A 391 -2.95 -2.93 -4.44
C ASN A 391 -1.91 -3.83 -3.80
N HIS A 392 -0.71 -3.89 -4.37
CA HIS A 392 0.39 -4.67 -3.83
C HIS A 392 1.38 -3.88 -2.96
N VAL A 393 1.16 -2.58 -2.77
CA VAL A 393 1.93 -1.79 -1.81
C VAL A 393 1.28 -1.99 -0.44
N LEU A 394 1.78 -2.96 0.29
CA LEU A 394 1.17 -3.52 1.49
C LEU A 394 2.08 -3.33 2.72
N PRO A 395 1.54 -3.37 3.93
CA PRO A 395 2.33 -3.35 5.16
C PRO A 395 3.07 -4.68 5.32
N THR A 396 4.36 -4.63 5.65
CA THR A 396 5.24 -5.78 5.86
C THR A 396 5.71 -5.90 7.29
N GLY A 397 6.43 -6.98 7.64
CA GLY A 397 7.07 -7.13 8.94
C GLY A 397 6.08 -7.16 10.12
N GLY A 398 4.85 -7.60 9.88
CA GLY A 398 3.78 -7.66 10.87
C GLY A 398 3.16 -6.31 11.22
N THR A 399 3.38 -5.28 10.43
CA THR A 399 2.74 -3.96 10.62
C THR A 399 1.27 -3.97 10.21
N ALA A 400 0.79 -5.01 9.52
CA ALA A 400 -0.62 -5.20 9.18
C ALA A 400 -1.55 -5.27 10.42
N VAL A 401 -1.01 -5.38 11.64
CA VAL A 401 -1.80 -5.25 12.88
C VAL A 401 -2.33 -3.84 13.11
N PHE A 402 -1.76 -2.80 12.46
CA PHE A 402 -2.18 -1.40 12.61
C PHE A 402 -2.10 -0.59 11.32
N ALA A 403 -1.54 -1.12 10.25
CA ALA A 403 -1.39 -0.44 8.97
C ALA A 403 -2.21 -1.14 7.88
N SER A 404 -2.64 -0.38 6.89
CA SER A 404 -3.33 -0.88 5.70
C SER A 404 -2.46 -0.74 4.46
N GLY A 405 -2.78 -1.50 3.42
CA GLY A 405 -2.21 -1.30 2.10
C GLY A 405 -2.56 0.05 1.48
N LEU A 406 -1.80 0.44 0.47
CA LEU A 406 -2.00 1.68 -0.26
C LEU A 406 -3.37 1.70 -0.95
N GLN A 407 -4.11 2.76 -0.74
CA GLN A 407 -5.47 2.94 -1.25
C GLN A 407 -5.76 4.42 -1.54
N ALA A 408 -6.88 4.74 -2.16
CA ALA A 408 -7.24 6.13 -2.42
C ALA A 408 -7.23 7.00 -1.15
N ALA A 409 -7.71 6.47 -0.02
CA ALA A 409 -7.70 7.17 1.27
C ALA A 409 -6.29 7.54 1.76
N SER A 410 -5.24 6.82 1.34
CA SER A 410 -3.84 7.14 1.68
C SER A 410 -3.37 8.50 1.13
N PHE A 411 -4.04 9.00 0.10
CA PHE A 411 -3.80 10.30 -0.52
C PHE A 411 -4.81 11.35 -0.10
N MET A 412 -5.63 11.06 0.90
CA MET A 412 -6.67 11.95 1.39
C MET A 412 -6.48 12.25 2.87
N LYS A 413 -7.02 13.37 3.28
CA LYS A 413 -7.11 13.75 4.69
C LYS A 413 -8.53 14.20 5.01
N ALA A 414 -8.96 13.91 6.20
CA ALA A 414 -10.25 14.36 6.68
C ALA A 414 -10.12 15.68 7.44
N VAL A 415 -11.05 16.58 7.18
CA VAL A 415 -11.18 17.87 7.87
C VAL A 415 -12.49 17.88 8.62
N GLN A 416 -12.43 18.14 9.92
CA GLN A 416 -13.63 18.36 10.73
C GLN A 416 -14.14 19.79 10.50
N VAL A 417 -15.43 19.91 10.20
CA VAL A 417 -16.14 21.18 10.08
C VAL A 417 -17.19 21.22 11.19
N VAL A 418 -17.14 22.25 12.02
CA VAL A 418 -18.04 22.46 13.15
C VAL A 418 -18.87 23.70 12.85
N GLU A 419 -20.20 23.56 12.78
CA GLU A 419 -21.11 24.62 12.49
C GLU A 419 -22.25 24.63 13.54
N TYR A 420 -22.38 25.72 14.27
CA TYR A 420 -23.37 25.87 15.33
C TYR A 420 -24.15 27.16 15.13
N THR A 421 -25.45 27.10 15.37
CA THR A 421 -26.25 28.31 15.54
C THR A 421 -25.95 28.96 16.89
N ARG A 422 -26.38 30.21 17.07
CA ARG A 422 -26.25 30.92 18.35
C ARG A 422 -26.97 30.18 19.47
N GLU A 423 -28.19 29.72 19.19
CA GLU A 423 -29.03 28.99 20.12
C GLU A 423 -28.38 27.68 20.57
N ALA A 424 -27.89 26.91 19.65
CA ALA A 424 -27.19 25.64 19.94
C ALA A 424 -25.90 25.87 20.75
N LEU A 425 -25.17 26.96 20.49
CA LEU A 425 -23.99 27.30 21.29
C LEU A 425 -24.35 27.72 22.71
N ALA A 426 -25.44 28.50 22.88
CA ALA A 426 -25.89 28.96 24.19
C ALA A 426 -26.28 27.80 25.12
N GLU A 427 -26.81 26.70 24.57
CA GLU A 427 -27.13 25.49 25.35
C GLU A 427 -25.87 24.82 25.96
N LEU A 428 -24.70 25.04 25.39
CA LEU A 428 -23.44 24.45 25.86
C LEU A 428 -22.56 25.40 26.68
N GLU A 429 -22.96 26.66 26.84
CA GLU A 429 -22.13 27.67 27.48
C GLU A 429 -21.72 27.29 28.91
N GLU A 430 -22.67 26.87 29.74
CA GLU A 430 -22.39 26.51 31.15
C GLU A 430 -21.40 25.32 31.22
N ASP A 431 -21.57 24.31 30.38
CA ASP A 431 -20.73 23.15 30.35
C ASP A 431 -19.30 23.49 29.89
N ILE A 432 -19.17 24.32 28.83
CA ILE A 432 -17.85 24.75 28.33
C ILE A 432 -17.15 25.63 29.36
N VAL A 433 -17.85 26.55 30.03
CA VAL A 433 -17.28 27.38 31.09
C VAL A 433 -16.82 26.53 32.28
N ALA A 434 -17.63 25.54 32.69
CA ALA A 434 -17.27 24.64 33.78
C ALA A 434 -16.02 23.79 33.46
N LEU A 435 -15.98 23.20 32.27
CA LEU A 435 -14.84 22.37 31.83
C LEU A 435 -13.58 23.21 31.67
N SER A 436 -13.64 24.34 30.99
CA SER A 436 -12.49 25.24 30.80
C SER A 436 -11.96 25.80 32.13
N GLY A 437 -12.87 26.05 33.09
CA GLY A 437 -12.51 26.45 34.46
C GLY A 437 -11.76 25.33 35.19
N SER A 438 -12.18 24.08 35.03
CA SER A 438 -11.52 22.92 35.66
C SER A 438 -10.13 22.64 35.08
N GLU A 439 -9.87 23.05 33.84
CA GLU A 439 -8.59 22.95 33.16
C GLU A 439 -7.67 24.16 33.34
N ASP A 440 -8.12 25.16 34.14
CA ASP A 440 -7.42 26.46 34.30
C ASP A 440 -7.22 27.21 32.96
N LEU A 441 -8.26 27.12 32.09
CA LEU A 441 -8.33 27.76 30.78
C LEU A 441 -9.53 28.77 30.68
N PRO A 442 -9.62 29.78 31.55
CA PRO A 442 -10.80 30.63 31.63
C PRO A 442 -11.07 31.43 30.33
N ALA A 443 -10.04 31.67 29.53
CA ALA A 443 -10.20 32.34 28.24
C ALA A 443 -11.05 31.54 27.24
N HIS A 444 -11.06 30.20 27.33
CA HIS A 444 -11.92 29.33 26.51
C HIS A 444 -13.39 29.55 26.87
N GLY A 445 -13.73 29.52 28.17
CA GLY A 445 -15.07 29.81 28.63
C GLY A 445 -15.53 31.25 28.27
N ARG A 446 -14.64 32.23 28.43
CA ARG A 446 -14.93 33.63 28.05
C ARG A 446 -15.22 33.78 26.57
N ALA A 447 -14.54 33.02 25.71
CA ALA A 447 -14.77 33.05 24.26
C ALA A 447 -16.18 32.60 23.88
N VAL A 448 -16.79 31.67 24.64
CA VAL A 448 -18.18 31.24 24.46
C VAL A 448 -19.16 32.26 25.07
N ALA A 449 -18.96 32.66 26.32
CA ALA A 449 -19.79 33.59 27.03
C ALA A 449 -19.99 34.92 26.27
N LEU A 450 -18.96 35.45 25.63
CA LEU A 450 -19.04 36.64 24.79
C LEU A 450 -20.01 36.52 23.60
N ARG A 451 -20.30 35.30 23.13
CA ARG A 451 -21.24 35.08 22.03
C ARG A 451 -22.68 34.97 22.46
N SER A 452 -22.88 34.73 23.74
CA SER A 452 -24.22 34.70 24.38
C SER A 452 -24.61 36.06 24.98
N GLU A 453 -23.61 36.94 25.28
CA GLU A 453 -23.89 38.29 25.73
C GLU A 453 -24.72 39.03 24.66
N ASP A 454 -25.91 39.53 25.03
CA ASP A 454 -26.67 40.42 24.17
C ASP A 454 -25.87 41.72 23.97
N HIS A 455 -25.41 41.95 22.76
CA HIS A 455 -25.05 43.31 22.35
C HIS A 455 -26.37 44.08 22.24
N GLY A 456 -26.91 44.49 23.42
CA GLY A 456 -28.06 45.34 23.49
C GLY A 456 -27.87 46.55 22.59
N ALA A 457 -28.76 46.66 21.66
CA ALA A 457 -29.06 47.79 20.81
C ALA A 457 -28.14 49.03 20.96
N GLU A 458 -26.97 49.01 20.33
CA GLU A 458 -26.27 50.24 19.96
C GLU A 458 -26.38 50.44 18.46
N GLY A 459 -27.18 51.41 18.04
CA GLY A 459 -27.06 51.97 16.71
C GLY A 459 -28.17 51.67 15.73
N ALA A 460 -29.41 52.04 16.08
CA ALA A 460 -30.36 52.48 15.07
C ALA A 460 -29.83 53.79 14.45
N HIS A 461 -28.89 53.68 13.54
CA HIS A 461 -28.61 54.72 12.54
C HIS A 461 -28.98 54.19 11.17
N GLY A 462 -30.01 54.80 10.63
CA GLY A 462 -30.60 54.51 9.35
C GLY A 462 -29.60 54.45 8.22
N ALA A 463 -29.77 53.44 7.41
CA ALA A 463 -29.53 53.52 5.98
C ALA A 463 -30.61 52.68 5.32
N ASP A 464 -31.60 53.42 4.89
CA ASP A 464 -32.53 53.01 3.84
C ASP A 464 -31.69 52.63 2.61
N GLY A 465 -31.77 51.36 2.18
CA GLY A 465 -31.00 50.88 1.05
C GLY A 465 -31.36 49.45 0.77
N SER A 466 -32.45 49.27 0.02
CA SER A 466 -32.81 48.02 -0.63
C SER A 466 -31.63 47.43 -1.42
N ALA A 467 -31.07 46.34 -0.93
CA ALA A 467 -30.23 45.45 -1.74
C ALA A 467 -30.54 44.00 -1.38
N GLY A 468 -31.03 43.30 -2.37
CA GLY A 468 -31.45 41.90 -2.27
C GLY A 468 -30.37 40.98 -1.75
N ALA A 469 -30.78 40.10 -0.87
CA ALA A 469 -29.97 38.97 -0.41
C ALA A 469 -29.66 38.05 -1.58
N THR A 470 -28.48 38.18 -2.15
CA THR A 470 -27.91 37.10 -2.97
C THR A 470 -27.23 36.12 -2.03
N SER A 471 -27.88 34.97 -1.88
CA SER A 471 -27.30 33.78 -1.31
C SER A 471 -25.97 33.48 -2.04
N ALA A 472 -24.87 33.68 -1.35
CA ALA A 472 -23.56 33.23 -1.84
C ALA A 472 -23.47 31.71 -1.70
N THR A 473 -23.93 31.01 -2.73
CA THR A 473 -23.64 29.60 -2.91
C THR A 473 -22.13 29.48 -3.15
N LEU A 474 -21.43 28.78 -2.28
CA LEU A 474 -20.05 28.37 -2.50
C LEU A 474 -19.98 27.56 -3.81
N PRO A 475 -18.92 27.73 -4.64
CA PRO A 475 -18.84 27.04 -5.91
C PRO A 475 -18.74 25.54 -5.66
N SER A 476 -19.75 24.80 -6.10
CA SER A 476 -19.70 23.36 -6.27
C SER A 476 -18.60 23.04 -7.32
N THR A 477 -17.71 22.12 -6.99
CA THR A 477 -16.80 21.48 -7.94
C THR A 477 -17.57 21.07 -9.20
N PRO A 478 -17.02 21.25 -10.41
CA PRO A 478 -17.68 20.78 -11.62
C PRO A 478 -17.75 19.26 -11.61
N GLY A 479 -18.92 18.75 -11.29
CA GLY A 479 -19.30 17.36 -11.50
C GLY A 479 -19.57 17.14 -12.97
N ALA A 480 -19.22 15.95 -13.41
CA ALA A 480 -19.37 15.43 -14.75
C ALA A 480 -20.66 15.87 -15.46
N GLU A 481 -20.48 16.27 -16.71
CA GLU A 481 -21.56 16.55 -17.64
C GLU A 481 -22.50 15.34 -17.77
N ASP A 482 -23.79 15.61 -17.69
CA ASP A 482 -24.87 14.67 -17.97
C ASP A 482 -24.72 14.10 -19.39
N ASP A 483 -24.47 12.80 -19.49
CA ASP A 483 -24.60 12.03 -20.75
C ASP A 483 -26.10 11.83 -21.07
N PRO A 484 -26.62 12.31 -22.21
CA PRO A 484 -28.03 12.20 -22.54
C PRO A 484 -28.49 10.82 -23.05
N ALA A 485 -27.73 9.73 -22.77
CA ALA A 485 -28.01 8.38 -23.28
C ALA A 485 -28.83 7.47 -22.34
N SER A 486 -29.39 7.94 -21.23
CA SER A 486 -30.18 7.09 -20.32
C SER A 486 -31.69 7.27 -20.40
N ARG A 487 -32.23 7.51 -21.57
CA ARG A 487 -33.69 7.40 -21.83
C ARG A 487 -33.95 6.54 -23.07
N ALA A 488 -33.86 5.21 -22.91
CA ALA A 488 -34.62 4.26 -23.71
C ALA A 488 -34.40 2.84 -23.18
N GLY A 489 -35.46 2.12 -22.89
CA GLY A 489 -35.39 0.68 -22.85
C GLY A 489 -35.96 0.00 -21.61
N ASP A 490 -37.26 0.16 -21.47
CA ASP A 490 -38.14 -0.77 -20.76
C ASP A 490 -38.11 -2.17 -21.43
N ALA A 491 -38.28 -3.22 -20.58
CA ALA A 491 -38.64 -4.60 -20.93
C ALA A 491 -37.61 -5.51 -21.65
N ALA A 492 -36.93 -6.34 -20.85
CA ALA A 492 -36.68 -7.72 -21.25
C ALA A 492 -36.87 -8.68 -20.05
N ARG A 493 -37.99 -9.37 -20.09
CA ARG A 493 -38.32 -10.52 -19.22
C ARG A 493 -37.30 -11.64 -19.44
N VAL A 494 -36.78 -12.16 -18.34
CA VAL A 494 -36.05 -13.43 -18.32
C VAL A 494 -37.04 -14.59 -18.42
N PRO A 495 -36.83 -15.58 -19.33
CA PRO A 495 -37.69 -16.77 -19.40
C PRO A 495 -37.43 -17.72 -18.22
N GLY A 496 -38.51 -18.25 -17.65
CA GLY A 496 -38.51 -19.12 -16.52
C GLY A 496 -37.81 -20.48 -16.74
N ALA A 497 -37.22 -20.97 -15.71
CA ALA A 497 -36.78 -22.34 -15.59
C ALA A 497 -37.97 -23.32 -15.52
N PRO A 498 -37.87 -24.53 -16.09
CA PRO A 498 -38.95 -25.51 -16.04
C PRO A 498 -39.04 -26.17 -14.65
N GLY A 499 -40.23 -26.16 -14.11
CA GLY A 499 -40.57 -26.86 -12.87
C GLY A 499 -40.45 -28.37 -13.02
N THR A 500 -39.75 -28.99 -12.07
CA THR A 500 -39.83 -30.45 -11.86
C THR A 500 -41.00 -30.72 -10.94
N GLY A 501 -42.01 -31.40 -11.51
CA GLY A 501 -43.14 -31.92 -10.81
C GLY A 501 -42.76 -33.06 -9.89
N SER A 502 -43.25 -33.02 -8.69
CA SER A 502 -43.40 -34.21 -7.79
C SER A 502 -44.38 -35.20 -8.37
N PRO A 503 -44.18 -36.47 -8.19
CA PRO A 503 -45.29 -37.43 -8.16
C PRO A 503 -45.53 -37.93 -6.72
N ASP A 504 -46.78 -37.82 -6.33
CA ASP A 504 -47.39 -38.40 -5.17
C ASP A 504 -47.45 -39.92 -5.25
N THR A 505 -47.19 -40.52 -4.09
CA THR A 505 -47.86 -41.62 -3.36
C THR A 505 -48.33 -42.92 -4.01
N HIS A 506 -48.23 -43.93 -3.15
CA HIS A 506 -48.77 -45.26 -2.99
C HIS A 506 -47.85 -46.41 -3.49
N GLY A 507 -47.43 -47.38 -2.71
CA GLY A 507 -47.98 -47.99 -1.54
C GLY A 507 -47.67 -49.52 -1.59
N LYS A 508 -47.31 -50.10 -0.46
CA LYS A 508 -47.33 -51.54 -0.18
C LYS A 508 -46.31 -52.48 -0.84
N GLY A 509 -45.57 -53.10 0.02
CA GLY A 509 -44.84 -54.31 -0.20
C GLY A 509 -43.72 -54.44 0.83
#